data_6f85ed5a36bd4c0273af476009ba1cb7
#
_entry.id   6f85ed5a36bd4c0273af476009ba1cb7
#
_cell.length_a   1.000
_cell.length_b   1.000
_cell.length_c   1.000
_cell.angle_alpha   90.00
_cell.angle_beta   90.00
_cell.angle_gamma   90.00
#
_symmetry.space_group_name_H-M   'P 1'
#
loop_
_entity.id
_entity.type
_entity.pdbx_description
1 polymer ?
#
loop_
_entity_poly.entity_id
_entity_poly.type
_entity_poly.pdbx_seq_one_letter_code
_entity_poly.pdbx_strand_id
1 'polypeptide(L)'
;MRVTDITQTTPGGMTQTMGPGGMSQKLGEGGAEGLAVSMQRPTRKFTMLSRTADNLFWLARYMERAEFLARTIEAAQRLATLPTPYNEHGTEWESALECSGVADDYHLKYEIAEADSVVDFLTLDASNPSSIRNCIESARTNGRAVRTALTAEMWDAINGAWLELKKFEDAHARGTDWREEVPRFLDFVKQTSLLFDGSMIRTMLRDPSFWFSRLGVFIERADNTARILDVKYHVLLPDTESVGGSLDYFQWTAILRAVSALTAYHWIYRESIKPWLIADLLILRSEMPRSLLSCYENIVICLDSLGKAYGRQGASQRLARKTMAQLENASIGGLFQSGLHEFITTFIDDNNRLGAGINEQYLV
;
A
#
# COMPACT_ATOMS: atom_id res chain seq x y z
N MET A 1 16.75 -33.77 -27.22
CA MET A 1 18.13 -33.50 -27.71
C MET A 1 19.03 -33.41 -26.48
N ARG A 2 20.12 -34.11 -26.50
CA ARG A 2 20.93 -34.66 -25.41
C ARG A 2 21.49 -33.63 -24.40
N VAL A 3 21.44 -34.03 -23.11
CA VAL A 3 22.22 -33.56 -21.97
C VAL A 3 23.70 -33.88 -22.21
N THR A 4 24.61 -32.98 -21.92
CA THR A 4 26.05 -33.23 -21.82
C THR A 4 26.58 -32.83 -20.47
N ASP A 5 26.99 -33.83 -19.69
CA ASP A 5 27.77 -33.77 -18.47
C ASP A 5 29.15 -33.15 -18.71
N ILE A 6 29.63 -32.35 -17.77
CA ILE A 6 31.04 -31.96 -17.65
C ILE A 6 31.53 -32.38 -16.26
N THR A 7 32.27 -33.47 -16.22
CA THR A 7 33.12 -33.92 -15.11
C THR A 7 34.46 -33.19 -15.16
N GLN A 8 34.86 -32.57 -14.03
CA GLN A 8 36.25 -32.15 -13.81
C GLN A 8 36.89 -33.01 -12.71
N THR A 9 37.96 -33.68 -13.13
CA THR A 9 38.88 -34.49 -12.36
C THR A 9 39.95 -33.66 -11.68
N THR A 10 40.21 -33.95 -10.40
CA THR A 10 41.43 -33.55 -9.67
C THR A 10 42.45 -34.67 -9.66
N PRO A 11 43.76 -34.40 -9.68
CA PRO A 11 44.78 -35.38 -9.35
C PRO A 11 45.69 -34.97 -8.20
N GLY A 12 46.19 -35.98 -7.45
CA GLY A 12 47.36 -35.94 -6.58
C GLY A 12 47.07 -35.98 -5.10
N GLY A 13 47.24 -36.98 -4.57
CA GLY A 13 47.73 -38.09 -3.83
C GLY A 13 48.89 -37.77 -2.92
N MET A 14 48.72 -38.13 -1.60
CA MET A 14 49.84 -38.69 -0.81
C MET A 14 49.26 -39.36 0.45
N THR A 15 49.42 -40.65 0.51
CA THR A 15 49.26 -41.56 1.65
C THR A 15 50.46 -41.46 2.56
N GLN A 16 50.23 -41.33 3.87
CA GLN A 16 51.19 -41.73 4.86
C GLN A 16 50.47 -42.46 6.03
N THR A 17 50.78 -43.73 6.12
CA THR A 17 50.49 -44.63 7.21
C THR A 17 51.57 -44.47 8.28
N MET A 18 51.20 -44.35 9.56
CA MET A 18 52.04 -44.74 10.69
C MET A 18 51.19 -45.29 11.83
N GLY A 19 51.60 -46.41 12.34
CA GLY A 19 50.96 -47.30 13.27
C GLY A 19 51.15 -46.92 14.76
N PRO A 20 50.79 -47.82 15.70
CA PRO A 20 50.32 -47.43 17.02
C PRO A 20 51.44 -47.44 18.06
N GLY A 21 51.42 -46.42 18.94
CA GLY A 21 52.22 -46.38 20.14
C GLY A 21 51.37 -45.89 21.30
N GLY A 22 51.09 -46.81 22.21
CA GLY A 22 50.34 -46.52 23.43
C GLY A 22 51.13 -45.74 24.44
N MET A 23 50.44 -44.84 25.17
CA MET A 23 50.82 -44.46 26.53
C MET A 23 49.57 -43.99 27.28
N SER A 24 49.22 -44.77 28.31
CA SER A 24 48.25 -44.44 29.33
C SER A 24 48.78 -43.28 30.19
N GLN A 25 48.04 -42.17 30.24
CA GLN A 25 48.16 -41.22 31.34
C GLN A 25 46.79 -40.92 31.89
N LYS A 26 46.60 -41.27 33.16
CA LYS A 26 45.47 -40.84 34.02
C LYS A 26 45.54 -39.32 34.12
N LEU A 27 44.46 -38.65 33.77
CA LEU A 27 44.24 -37.26 34.12
C LEU A 27 42.93 -37.15 34.92
N GLY A 28 43.06 -36.42 36.01
CA GLY A 28 42.10 -36.29 37.06
C GLY A 28 40.80 -35.62 36.67
N GLU A 29 39.79 -35.95 37.45
CA GLU A 29 38.50 -35.25 37.49
C GLU A 29 38.73 -33.80 37.92
N GLY A 30 38.58 -32.88 36.98
CA GLY A 30 38.50 -31.43 37.22
C GLY A 30 37.16 -30.96 36.69
N GLY A 31 36.28 -30.55 37.62
CA GLY A 31 34.93 -30.09 37.28
C GLY A 31 34.93 -28.97 36.27
N ALA A 32 34.29 -29.21 35.16
CA ALA A 32 33.91 -28.17 34.21
C ALA A 32 32.58 -27.54 34.69
N GLU A 33 32.67 -26.59 35.59
CA GLU A 33 31.60 -25.61 35.77
C GLU A 33 31.53 -24.76 34.48
N GLY A 34 30.63 -25.15 33.58
CA GLY A 34 30.30 -24.39 32.41
C GLY A 34 29.67 -23.05 32.81
N LEU A 35 30.44 -21.99 32.73
CA LEU A 35 29.93 -20.63 32.72
C LEU A 35 29.02 -20.45 31.51
N ALA A 36 27.74 -20.80 31.68
CA ALA A 36 26.69 -20.36 30.79
C ALA A 36 26.53 -18.84 30.97
N VAL A 37 27.32 -18.08 30.22
CA VAL A 37 27.10 -16.65 30.08
C VAL A 37 25.76 -16.48 29.38
N SER A 38 24.71 -16.33 30.18
CA SER A 38 23.42 -15.85 29.71
C SER A 38 23.66 -14.45 29.11
N MET A 39 23.87 -14.36 27.80
CA MET A 39 23.77 -13.12 27.07
C MET A 39 22.32 -12.67 27.11
N GLN A 40 21.88 -12.09 28.20
CA GLN A 40 20.70 -11.24 28.22
C GLN A 40 21.02 -10.06 27.31
N ARG A 41 20.51 -10.12 26.07
CA ARG A 41 20.51 -8.95 25.17
C ARG A 41 19.80 -7.84 25.93
N PRO A 42 20.46 -6.67 26.15
CA PRO A 42 19.78 -5.56 26.76
C PRO A 42 18.58 -5.21 25.86
N THR A 43 17.39 -5.36 26.38
CA THR A 43 16.16 -4.84 25.73
C THR A 43 16.25 -3.33 25.80
N ARG A 44 16.92 -2.74 24.80
CA ARG A 44 16.90 -1.31 24.58
C ARG A 44 15.44 -0.94 24.36
N LYS A 45 14.79 -0.26 25.32
CA LYS A 45 13.51 0.38 25.11
C LYS A 45 13.70 1.45 24.04
N PHE A 46 13.40 1.13 22.80
CA PHE A 46 13.38 2.09 21.71
C PHE A 46 12.08 2.92 21.83
N THR A 47 12.11 3.95 22.64
CA THR A 47 11.08 4.99 22.59
C THR A 47 11.48 5.97 21.51
N MET A 48 10.80 5.91 20.39
CA MET A 48 10.91 6.92 19.34
C MET A 48 10.19 8.20 19.78
N LEU A 49 10.67 9.36 19.36
CA LEU A 49 9.96 10.62 19.54
C LEU A 49 8.66 10.57 18.72
N SER A 50 7.54 11.02 19.30
CA SER A 50 6.22 11.06 18.63
C SER A 50 6.29 11.79 17.30
N ARG A 51 6.97 12.93 17.20
CA ARG A 51 7.17 13.66 15.95
C ARG A 51 7.88 12.84 14.86
N THR A 52 8.82 11.97 15.22
CA THR A 52 9.48 11.09 14.25
C THR A 52 8.52 10.02 13.75
N ALA A 53 7.74 9.43 14.65
CA ALA A 53 6.71 8.47 14.31
C ALA A 53 5.64 9.09 13.39
N ASP A 54 5.20 10.29 13.72
CA ASP A 54 4.21 11.05 12.93
C ASP A 54 4.71 11.30 11.50
N ASN A 55 5.91 11.85 11.35
CA ASN A 55 6.48 12.10 10.02
C ASN A 55 6.63 10.82 9.18
N LEU A 56 7.03 9.68 9.78
CA LEU A 56 7.15 8.41 9.07
C LEU A 56 5.80 7.84 8.66
N PHE A 57 4.80 7.93 9.53
CA PHE A 57 3.43 7.49 9.28
C PHE A 57 2.81 8.28 8.12
N TRP A 58 2.87 9.61 8.17
CA TRP A 58 2.31 10.48 7.14
C TRP A 58 3.09 10.42 5.81
N LEU A 59 4.42 10.31 5.87
CA LEU A 59 5.23 10.11 4.66
C LEU A 59 4.73 8.90 3.87
N ALA A 60 4.55 7.78 4.55
CA ALA A 60 4.11 6.55 3.91
C ALA A 60 2.66 6.66 3.37
N ARG A 61 1.77 7.33 4.09
CA ARG A 61 0.41 7.64 3.62
C ARG A 61 0.43 8.47 2.35
N TYR A 62 1.21 9.53 2.29
CA TYR A 62 1.29 10.38 1.10
C TYR A 62 1.83 9.64 -0.13
N MET A 63 2.80 8.74 0.04
CA MET A 63 3.30 7.93 -1.08
C MET A 63 2.24 6.95 -1.61
N GLU A 64 1.50 6.28 -0.74
CA GLU A 64 0.40 5.38 -1.13
C GLU A 64 -0.76 6.15 -1.77
N ARG A 65 -1.10 7.35 -1.26
CA ARG A 65 -2.13 8.22 -1.82
C ARG A 65 -1.76 8.71 -3.23
N ALA A 66 -0.52 9.16 -3.44
CA ALA A 66 -0.06 9.58 -4.76
C ALA A 66 -0.17 8.44 -5.80
N GLU A 67 0.21 7.23 -5.41
CA GLU A 67 0.05 6.05 -6.28
C GLU A 67 -1.42 5.76 -6.59
N PHE A 68 -2.29 5.82 -5.57
CA PHE A 68 -3.71 5.58 -5.74
C PHE A 68 -4.34 6.58 -6.71
N LEU A 69 -4.05 7.87 -6.55
CA LEU A 69 -4.53 8.91 -7.47
C LEU A 69 -4.06 8.66 -8.91
N ALA A 70 -2.78 8.32 -9.09
CA ALA A 70 -2.27 8.00 -10.42
C ALA A 70 -3.02 6.84 -11.07
N ARG A 71 -3.36 5.81 -10.32
CA ARG A 71 -4.12 4.65 -10.80
C ARG A 71 -5.58 4.98 -11.06
N THR A 72 -6.18 5.84 -10.24
CA THR A 72 -7.58 6.30 -10.39
C THR A 72 -7.74 7.13 -11.65
N ILE A 73 -6.83 8.08 -11.91
CA ILE A 73 -6.82 8.88 -13.13
C ILE A 73 -6.65 7.98 -14.37
N GLU A 74 -5.71 7.05 -14.34
CA GLU A 74 -5.50 6.10 -15.44
C GLU A 74 -6.76 5.23 -15.70
N ALA A 75 -7.46 4.83 -14.65
CA ALA A 75 -8.72 4.08 -14.78
C ALA A 75 -9.82 4.94 -15.41
N ALA A 76 -9.98 6.19 -14.97
CA ALA A 76 -10.95 7.13 -15.54
C ALA A 76 -10.64 7.43 -17.02
N GLN A 77 -9.36 7.67 -17.38
CA GLN A 77 -8.96 7.87 -18.78
C GLN A 77 -9.32 6.68 -19.67
N ARG A 78 -9.12 5.45 -19.19
CA ARG A 78 -9.51 4.24 -19.94
C ARG A 78 -11.01 4.12 -20.10
N LEU A 79 -11.79 4.45 -19.08
CA LEU A 79 -13.25 4.43 -19.17
C LEU A 79 -13.76 5.49 -20.14
N ALA A 80 -13.19 6.69 -20.14
CA ALA A 80 -13.53 7.78 -21.05
C ALA A 80 -13.29 7.45 -22.54
N THR A 81 -12.44 6.45 -22.86
CA THR A 81 -12.21 6.01 -24.25
C THR A 81 -13.24 4.98 -24.73
N LEU A 82 -14.10 4.48 -23.86
CA LEU A 82 -15.12 3.50 -24.25
C LEU A 82 -16.28 4.21 -24.98
N PRO A 83 -16.84 3.61 -26.06
CA PRO A 83 -18.03 4.14 -26.68
C PRO A 83 -19.20 4.03 -25.71
N THR A 84 -19.69 5.13 -25.21
CA THR A 84 -20.86 5.21 -24.34
C THR A 84 -22.12 5.29 -25.18
N PRO A 85 -23.06 4.34 -25.09
CA PRO A 85 -24.32 4.37 -25.83
C PRO A 85 -25.28 5.47 -25.37
N TYR A 86 -25.03 6.05 -24.20
CA TYR A 86 -25.88 7.07 -23.57
C TYR A 86 -25.02 8.26 -23.11
N ASN A 87 -25.53 9.45 -23.40
CA ASN A 87 -24.93 10.78 -23.20
C ASN A 87 -24.73 11.21 -21.74
N GLU A 88 -24.23 10.38 -20.88
CA GLU A 88 -23.79 10.78 -19.53
C GLU A 88 -22.28 11.06 -19.57
N HIS A 89 -21.95 12.19 -20.21
CA HIS A 89 -20.56 12.68 -20.22
C HIS A 89 -20.13 13.04 -18.81
N GLY A 90 -18.99 12.51 -18.37
CA GLY A 90 -18.31 12.95 -17.15
C GLY A 90 -18.46 12.04 -15.93
N THR A 91 -19.28 10.97 -16.00
CA THR A 91 -19.48 10.07 -14.84
C THR A 91 -18.18 9.37 -14.38
N GLU A 92 -17.26 9.06 -15.28
CA GLU A 92 -15.95 8.48 -14.96
C GLU A 92 -15.03 9.46 -14.23
N TRP A 93 -15.11 10.75 -14.56
CA TRP A 93 -14.32 11.80 -13.90
C TRP A 93 -14.91 12.19 -12.56
N GLU A 94 -16.23 12.27 -12.47
CA GLU A 94 -16.93 12.41 -11.18
C GLU A 94 -16.58 11.25 -10.24
N SER A 95 -16.62 10.02 -10.77
CA SER A 95 -16.21 8.83 -10.01
C SER A 95 -14.76 8.90 -9.52
N ALA A 96 -13.85 9.50 -10.30
CA ALA A 96 -12.47 9.69 -9.89
C ALA A 96 -12.32 10.70 -8.74
N LEU A 97 -13.11 11.77 -8.74
CA LEU A 97 -13.15 12.77 -7.67
C LEU A 97 -13.73 12.19 -6.38
N GLU A 98 -14.86 11.49 -6.47
CA GLU A 98 -15.51 10.81 -5.33
C GLU A 98 -14.58 9.77 -4.71
N CYS A 99 -13.98 8.90 -5.53
CA CYS A 99 -13.02 7.88 -5.09
C CYS A 99 -11.82 8.50 -4.37
N SER A 100 -11.38 9.67 -4.82
CA SER A 100 -10.28 10.42 -4.21
C SER A 100 -10.70 11.20 -2.96
N GLY A 101 -12.01 11.31 -2.69
CA GLY A 101 -12.58 12.04 -1.54
C GLY A 101 -12.37 13.55 -1.62
N VAL A 102 -12.37 14.11 -2.82
CA VAL A 102 -12.13 15.54 -3.08
C VAL A 102 -13.17 16.17 -4.02
N ALA A 103 -14.31 15.49 -4.23
CA ALA A 103 -15.37 15.99 -5.10
C ALA A 103 -15.92 17.34 -4.63
N ASP A 104 -16.21 17.48 -3.32
CA ASP A 104 -16.69 18.74 -2.74
C ASP A 104 -15.71 19.89 -2.97
N ASP A 105 -14.40 19.66 -2.74
CA ASP A 105 -13.35 20.66 -2.93
C ASP A 105 -13.21 21.06 -4.42
N TYR A 106 -13.37 20.10 -5.32
CA TYR A 106 -13.38 20.34 -6.76
C TYR A 106 -14.55 21.22 -7.17
N HIS A 107 -15.78 20.90 -6.73
CA HIS A 107 -17.00 21.63 -7.09
C HIS A 107 -17.09 23.03 -6.47
N LEU A 108 -16.21 23.38 -5.52
CA LEU A 108 -16.04 24.79 -5.11
C LEU A 108 -15.39 25.65 -6.22
N LYS A 109 -14.74 25.02 -7.21
CA LYS A 109 -14.02 25.71 -8.31
C LYS A 109 -14.63 25.49 -9.68
N TYR A 110 -15.18 24.31 -9.92
CA TYR A 110 -15.65 23.85 -11.22
C TYR A 110 -17.07 23.31 -11.12
N GLU A 111 -17.93 23.66 -12.06
CA GLU A 111 -19.32 23.18 -12.07
C GLU A 111 -19.45 21.76 -12.63
N ILE A 112 -18.59 21.38 -13.58
CA ILE A 112 -18.66 20.11 -14.32
C ILE A 112 -17.31 19.41 -14.24
N ALA A 113 -17.33 18.08 -14.02
CA ALA A 113 -16.15 17.24 -14.01
C ALA A 113 -15.68 16.93 -15.47
N GLU A 114 -14.82 17.77 -16.00
CA GLU A 114 -14.20 17.57 -17.32
C GLU A 114 -12.81 16.92 -17.17
N ALA A 115 -12.41 16.14 -18.18
CA ALA A 115 -11.15 15.40 -18.19
C ALA A 115 -9.94 16.28 -17.79
N ASP A 116 -9.79 17.43 -18.44
CA ASP A 116 -8.61 18.28 -18.27
C ASP A 116 -8.56 18.91 -16.87
N SER A 117 -9.69 19.46 -16.40
CA SER A 117 -9.76 20.11 -15.10
C SER A 117 -9.62 19.10 -13.95
N VAL A 118 -10.19 17.90 -14.08
CA VAL A 118 -10.06 16.83 -13.07
C VAL A 118 -8.64 16.29 -13.03
N VAL A 119 -8.01 16.03 -14.18
CA VAL A 119 -6.63 15.58 -14.24
C VAL A 119 -5.70 16.63 -13.63
N ASP A 120 -5.85 17.91 -13.98
CA ASP A 120 -5.02 18.99 -13.42
C ASP A 120 -5.23 19.10 -11.89
N PHE A 121 -6.49 19.08 -11.44
CA PHE A 121 -6.85 19.17 -10.02
C PHE A 121 -6.28 18.02 -9.18
N LEU A 122 -6.32 16.79 -9.69
CA LEU A 122 -5.78 15.62 -8.99
C LEU A 122 -4.26 15.49 -9.10
N THR A 123 -3.63 16.05 -10.14
CA THR A 123 -2.19 15.93 -10.37
C THR A 123 -1.38 17.09 -9.80
N LEU A 124 -1.58 18.31 -10.31
CA LEU A 124 -0.68 19.45 -10.10
C LEU A 124 -1.28 20.60 -9.30
N ASP A 125 -2.59 20.65 -9.08
CA ASP A 125 -3.23 21.77 -8.39
C ASP A 125 -2.73 21.88 -6.94
N ALA A 126 -2.09 23.02 -6.65
CA ALA A 126 -1.54 23.33 -5.34
C ALA A 126 -2.62 23.54 -4.27
N SER A 127 -3.84 23.91 -4.66
CA SER A 127 -4.95 24.14 -3.72
C SER A 127 -5.63 22.87 -3.26
N ASN A 128 -5.46 21.74 -3.99
CA ASN A 128 -5.93 20.44 -3.57
C ASN A 128 -4.89 19.79 -2.63
N PRO A 129 -5.14 19.68 -1.32
CA PRO A 129 -4.18 19.10 -0.37
C PRO A 129 -3.81 17.65 -0.69
N SER A 130 -4.70 16.94 -1.39
CA SER A 130 -4.53 15.55 -1.79
C SER A 130 -3.95 15.38 -3.20
N SER A 131 -3.66 16.45 -3.96
CA SER A 131 -3.06 16.31 -5.30
C SER A 131 -1.74 15.51 -5.24
N ILE A 132 -1.40 14.82 -6.34
CA ILE A 132 -0.13 14.06 -6.44
C ILE A 132 1.06 14.97 -6.13
N ARG A 133 1.04 16.21 -6.63
CA ARG A 133 2.04 17.24 -6.33
C ARG A 133 2.20 17.44 -4.82
N ASN A 134 1.12 17.75 -4.12
CA ASN A 134 1.14 18.03 -2.68
C ASN A 134 1.48 16.78 -1.86
N CYS A 135 1.07 15.59 -2.30
CA CYS A 135 1.47 14.33 -1.68
C CYS A 135 2.99 14.11 -1.77
N ILE A 136 3.61 14.29 -2.93
CA ILE A 136 5.07 14.13 -3.11
C ILE A 136 5.83 15.20 -2.31
N GLU A 137 5.37 16.45 -2.31
CA GLU A 137 5.99 17.53 -1.54
C GLU A 137 5.91 17.30 -0.02
N SER A 138 4.74 16.87 0.46
CA SER A 138 4.53 16.51 1.87
C SER A 138 5.35 15.30 2.28
N ALA A 139 5.39 14.25 1.45
CA ALA A 139 6.23 13.08 1.68
C ALA A 139 7.72 13.45 1.80
N ARG A 140 8.21 14.32 0.90
CA ARG A 140 9.59 14.81 0.96
C ARG A 140 9.85 15.67 2.19
N THR A 141 8.93 16.54 2.56
CA THR A 141 9.05 17.39 3.75
C THR A 141 9.14 16.55 5.01
N ASN A 142 8.26 15.56 5.16
CA ASN A 142 8.28 14.61 6.26
C ASN A 142 9.57 13.77 6.24
N GLY A 143 9.97 13.26 5.08
CA GLY A 143 11.22 12.50 4.93
C GLY A 143 12.48 13.30 5.28
N ARG A 144 12.49 14.60 4.96
CA ARG A 144 13.58 15.50 5.34
C ARG A 144 13.66 15.69 6.85
N ALA A 145 12.52 15.81 7.52
CA ALA A 145 12.45 15.97 8.97
C ALA A 145 12.98 14.72 9.71
N VAL A 146 12.86 13.54 9.11
CA VAL A 146 13.29 12.26 9.71
C VAL A 146 14.40 11.56 8.91
N ARG A 147 15.26 12.33 8.24
CA ARG A 147 16.28 11.81 7.32
C ARG A 147 17.16 10.71 7.94
N THR A 148 17.44 10.79 9.24
CA THR A 148 18.27 9.82 9.98
C THR A 148 17.54 8.50 10.29
N ALA A 149 16.23 8.46 10.16
CA ALA A 149 15.42 7.26 10.33
C ALA A 149 15.14 6.53 8.99
N LEU A 150 15.45 7.19 7.86
CA LEU A 150 15.31 6.61 6.52
C LEU A 150 16.61 5.98 6.05
N THR A 151 16.51 4.94 5.24
CA THR A 151 17.66 4.42 4.49
C THR A 151 18.03 5.34 3.33
N ALA A 152 19.22 5.17 2.77
CA ALA A 152 19.65 5.98 1.63
C ALA A 152 18.70 5.79 0.43
N GLU A 153 18.33 4.54 0.15
CA GLU A 153 17.45 4.17 -0.97
C GLU A 153 16.05 4.78 -0.84
N MET A 154 15.48 4.79 0.37
CA MET A 154 14.19 5.44 0.62
C MET A 154 14.25 6.95 0.38
N TRP A 155 15.30 7.58 0.87
CA TRP A 155 15.49 9.01 0.67
C TRP A 155 15.69 9.35 -0.82
N ASP A 156 16.51 8.57 -1.52
CA ASP A 156 16.79 8.79 -2.93
C ASP A 156 15.52 8.63 -3.77
N ALA A 157 14.65 7.66 -3.42
CA ALA A 157 13.34 7.51 -4.07
C ALA A 157 12.47 8.76 -3.89
N ILE A 158 12.32 9.25 -2.65
CA ILE A 158 11.47 10.41 -2.35
C ILE A 158 12.05 11.70 -2.96
N ASN A 159 13.35 11.93 -2.80
CA ASN A 159 13.98 13.13 -3.32
C ASN A 159 14.05 13.14 -4.85
N GLY A 160 14.26 11.98 -5.46
CA GLY A 160 14.17 11.78 -6.90
C GLY A 160 12.77 12.07 -7.43
N ALA A 161 11.72 11.60 -6.72
CA ALA A 161 10.33 11.89 -7.02
C ALA A 161 10.05 13.40 -7.10
N TRP A 162 10.53 14.13 -6.11
CA TRP A 162 10.34 15.57 -6.06
C TRP A 162 11.09 16.31 -7.17
N LEU A 163 12.32 15.88 -7.48
CA LEU A 163 13.11 16.50 -8.57
C LEU A 163 12.46 16.27 -9.94
N GLU A 164 11.89 15.10 -10.17
CA GLU A 164 11.18 14.80 -11.42
C GLU A 164 9.84 15.53 -11.48
N LEU A 165 9.09 15.60 -10.37
CA LEU A 165 7.88 16.41 -10.28
C LEU A 165 8.12 17.85 -10.71
N LYS A 166 9.22 18.48 -10.26
CA LYS A 166 9.57 19.86 -10.67
C LYS A 166 9.76 20.01 -12.18
N LYS A 167 10.29 18.98 -12.85
CA LYS A 167 10.41 19.01 -14.33
C LYS A 167 9.06 18.97 -15.01
N PHE A 168 8.10 18.19 -14.49
CA PHE A 168 6.74 18.17 -14.99
C PHE A 168 6.03 19.50 -14.74
N GLU A 169 6.14 20.09 -13.55
CA GLU A 169 5.60 21.43 -13.27
C GLU A 169 6.17 22.50 -14.21
N ASP A 170 7.48 22.49 -14.45
CA ASP A 170 8.14 23.42 -15.37
C ASP A 170 7.70 23.21 -16.83
N ALA A 171 7.48 21.98 -17.25
CA ALA A 171 6.99 21.66 -18.59
C ALA A 171 5.54 22.14 -18.76
N HIS A 172 4.68 21.88 -17.80
CA HIS A 172 3.30 22.35 -17.77
C HIS A 172 3.23 23.89 -17.81
N ALA A 173 4.01 24.58 -16.98
CA ALA A 173 4.06 26.05 -16.94
C ALA A 173 4.55 26.67 -18.25
N ARG A 174 5.37 25.98 -19.05
CA ARG A 174 5.82 26.42 -20.38
C ARG A 174 4.79 26.17 -21.49
N GLY A 175 3.62 25.62 -21.17
CA GLY A 175 2.57 25.31 -22.14
C GLY A 175 2.86 24.08 -23.00
N THR A 176 3.69 23.16 -22.52
CA THR A 176 3.78 21.80 -23.11
C THR A 176 2.40 21.16 -23.06
N ASP A 177 2.03 20.42 -24.10
CA ASP A 177 0.75 19.71 -24.09
C ASP A 177 0.76 18.69 -22.94
N TRP A 178 0.15 19.10 -21.82
CA TRP A 178 0.09 18.33 -20.62
C TRP A 178 -0.60 16.97 -20.81
N ARG A 179 -1.55 16.90 -21.72
CA ARG A 179 -2.26 15.66 -22.05
C ARG A 179 -1.32 14.58 -22.57
N GLU A 180 -0.31 14.94 -23.35
CA GLU A 180 0.70 13.99 -23.83
C GLU A 180 1.66 13.54 -22.71
N GLU A 181 1.93 14.39 -21.73
CA GLU A 181 2.84 14.11 -20.62
C GLU A 181 2.17 13.34 -19.46
N VAL A 182 0.83 13.43 -19.31
CA VAL A 182 0.10 12.79 -18.19
C VAL A 182 0.39 11.29 -18.07
N PRO A 183 0.32 10.47 -19.12
CA PRO A 183 0.59 9.03 -18.96
C PRO A 183 1.99 8.74 -18.43
N ARG A 184 3.00 9.49 -18.88
CA ARG A 184 4.38 9.39 -18.42
C ARG A 184 4.50 9.82 -16.96
N PHE A 185 3.81 10.88 -16.57
CA PHE A 185 3.78 11.36 -15.18
C PHE A 185 3.13 10.32 -14.24
N LEU A 186 1.97 9.76 -14.62
CA LEU A 186 1.29 8.73 -13.82
C LEU A 186 2.14 7.45 -13.67
N ASP A 187 2.80 7.01 -14.73
CA ASP A 187 3.74 5.87 -14.66
C ASP A 187 4.92 6.15 -13.74
N PHE A 188 5.48 7.34 -13.82
CA PHE A 188 6.56 7.77 -12.92
C PHE A 188 6.12 7.73 -11.45
N VAL A 189 4.93 8.24 -11.11
CA VAL A 189 4.39 8.22 -9.74
C VAL A 189 4.24 6.79 -9.23
N LYS A 190 3.66 5.89 -10.04
CA LYS A 190 3.50 4.47 -9.69
C LYS A 190 4.86 3.78 -9.44
N GLN A 191 5.85 4.02 -10.32
CA GLN A 191 7.18 3.45 -10.18
C GLN A 191 7.90 3.98 -8.93
N THR A 192 7.74 5.24 -8.62
CA THR A 192 8.32 5.86 -7.42
C THR A 192 7.76 5.27 -6.14
N SER A 193 6.44 5.07 -6.08
CA SER A 193 5.79 4.43 -4.92
C SER A 193 6.28 2.98 -4.74
N LEU A 194 6.38 2.21 -5.82
CA LEU A 194 6.93 0.85 -5.78
C LEU A 194 8.39 0.82 -5.34
N LEU A 195 9.21 1.77 -5.80
CA LEU A 195 10.61 1.89 -5.39
C LEU A 195 10.72 2.22 -3.89
N PHE A 196 9.90 3.16 -3.41
CA PHE A 196 9.86 3.53 -2.00
C PHE A 196 9.44 2.35 -1.10
N ASP A 197 8.33 1.67 -1.41
CA ASP A 197 7.83 0.51 -0.64
C ASP A 197 8.84 -0.64 -0.68
N GLY A 198 9.40 -0.94 -1.85
CA GLY A 198 10.45 -1.96 -2.02
C GLY A 198 11.72 -1.64 -1.22
N SER A 199 12.16 -0.40 -1.22
CA SER A 199 13.32 0.06 -0.43
C SER A 199 13.04 -0.08 1.06
N MET A 200 11.88 0.38 1.54
CA MET A 200 11.46 0.23 2.94
C MET A 200 11.47 -1.23 3.39
N ILE A 201 10.87 -2.13 2.61
CA ILE A 201 10.79 -3.56 2.96
C ILE A 201 12.17 -4.21 2.99
N ARG A 202 13.08 -3.86 2.07
CA ARG A 202 14.35 -4.54 1.86
C ARG A 202 15.51 -3.99 2.68
N THR A 203 15.46 -2.71 3.05
CA THR A 203 16.63 -2.04 3.64
C THR A 203 16.40 -1.49 5.04
N MET A 204 15.14 -1.33 5.47
CA MET A 204 14.84 -0.75 6.78
C MET A 204 14.91 -1.79 7.91
N LEU A 205 15.51 -1.42 9.03
CA LEU A 205 15.49 -2.25 10.24
C LEU A 205 14.05 -2.41 10.74
N ARG A 206 13.70 -3.62 11.23
CA ARG A 206 12.38 -3.94 11.79
C ARG A 206 12.22 -3.37 13.21
N ASP A 207 12.30 -2.06 13.32
CA ASP A 207 12.15 -1.29 14.54
C ASP A 207 10.84 -0.45 14.52
N PRO A 208 10.56 0.39 15.52
CA PRO A 208 9.38 1.25 15.50
C PRO A 208 9.27 2.14 14.24
N SER A 209 10.38 2.59 13.64
CA SER A 209 10.35 3.41 12.41
C SER A 209 9.70 2.66 11.26
N PHE A 210 10.10 1.39 11.08
CA PHE A 210 9.51 0.51 10.08
C PHE A 210 8.02 0.29 10.32
N TRP A 211 7.64 0.02 11.58
CA TRP A 211 6.25 -0.31 11.89
C TRP A 211 5.32 0.89 11.71
N PHE A 212 5.73 2.12 12.05
CA PHE A 212 4.95 3.31 11.76
C PHE A 212 4.82 3.58 10.26
N SER A 213 5.88 3.41 9.49
CA SER A 213 5.84 3.56 8.03
C SER A 213 4.88 2.53 7.40
N ARG A 214 4.98 1.26 7.79
CA ARG A 214 4.07 0.21 7.30
C ARG A 214 2.62 0.45 7.70
N LEU A 215 2.41 0.92 8.93
CA LEU A 215 1.07 1.27 9.42
C LEU A 215 0.43 2.37 8.56
N GLY A 216 1.19 3.40 8.20
CA GLY A 216 0.75 4.45 7.28
C GLY A 216 0.32 3.89 5.91
N VAL A 217 1.13 3.01 5.32
CA VAL A 217 0.80 2.35 4.05
C VAL A 217 -0.53 1.61 4.14
N PHE A 218 -0.72 0.75 5.16
CA PHE A 218 -1.89 -0.11 5.21
C PHE A 218 -3.18 0.61 5.58
N ILE A 219 -3.12 1.63 6.43
CA ILE A 219 -4.27 2.49 6.72
C ILE A 219 -4.76 3.20 5.45
N GLU A 220 -3.84 3.79 4.67
CA GLU A 220 -4.19 4.48 3.43
C GLU A 220 -4.68 3.50 2.36
N ARG A 221 -4.02 2.34 2.23
CA ARG A 221 -4.39 1.31 1.26
C ARG A 221 -5.77 0.72 1.51
N ALA A 222 -6.13 0.50 2.78
CA ALA A 222 -7.46 0.05 3.17
C ALA A 222 -8.54 1.08 2.82
N ASP A 223 -8.30 2.36 3.12
CA ASP A 223 -9.19 3.47 2.76
C ASP A 223 -9.40 3.55 1.25
N ASN A 224 -8.31 3.53 0.49
CA ASN A 224 -8.32 3.59 -0.97
C ASN A 224 -9.12 2.44 -1.60
N THR A 225 -8.94 1.21 -1.09
CA THR A 225 -9.69 0.03 -1.59
C THR A 225 -11.16 0.11 -1.25
N ALA A 226 -11.52 0.59 -0.06
CA ALA A 226 -12.90 0.80 0.34
C ALA A 226 -13.58 1.84 -0.56
N ARG A 227 -12.95 3.00 -0.78
CA ARG A 227 -13.50 4.06 -1.64
C ARG A 227 -13.70 3.64 -3.08
N ILE A 228 -12.77 2.89 -3.68
CA ILE A 228 -12.93 2.45 -5.07
C ILE A 228 -14.08 1.43 -5.23
N LEU A 229 -14.37 0.65 -4.18
CA LEU A 229 -15.53 -0.23 -4.16
C LEU A 229 -16.83 0.57 -4.02
N ASP A 230 -16.84 1.59 -3.15
CA ASP A 230 -18.01 2.41 -2.86
C ASP A 230 -18.50 3.16 -4.10
N VAL A 231 -17.59 3.82 -4.81
CA VAL A 231 -17.90 4.57 -6.02
C VAL A 231 -18.60 3.72 -7.08
N LYS A 232 -18.20 2.46 -7.23
CA LYS A 232 -18.87 1.58 -8.21
C LYS A 232 -20.33 1.35 -7.89
N TYR A 233 -20.69 1.27 -6.63
CA TYR A 233 -22.05 1.02 -6.20
C TYR A 233 -22.93 2.27 -6.20
N HIS A 234 -22.35 3.46 -6.10
CA HIS A 234 -23.08 4.71 -6.06
C HIS A 234 -23.16 5.46 -7.39
N VAL A 235 -22.03 5.55 -8.10
CA VAL A 235 -21.93 6.43 -9.26
C VAL A 235 -22.06 5.68 -10.57
N LEU A 236 -21.58 4.43 -10.61
CA LEU A 236 -21.51 3.64 -11.84
C LEU A 236 -22.66 2.64 -12.02
N LEU A 237 -23.62 2.56 -11.09
CA LEU A 237 -24.83 1.72 -11.16
C LEU A 237 -26.09 2.55 -10.91
N PRO A 238 -26.40 3.55 -11.75
CA PRO A 238 -27.64 4.31 -11.57
C PRO A 238 -28.91 3.50 -11.88
N ASP A 239 -28.83 2.44 -12.72
CA ASP A 239 -29.99 1.64 -13.11
C ASP A 239 -29.75 0.13 -13.01
N THR A 240 -30.70 -0.55 -12.37
CA THR A 240 -30.72 -2.03 -12.23
C THR A 240 -30.80 -2.79 -13.57
N GLU A 241 -31.18 -2.14 -14.67
CA GLU A 241 -31.26 -2.72 -16.01
C GLU A 241 -29.88 -2.88 -16.69
N SER A 242 -28.86 -2.17 -16.22
CA SER A 242 -27.50 -2.17 -16.80
C SER A 242 -26.57 -3.21 -16.21
N VAL A 243 -27.00 -3.95 -15.16
CA VAL A 243 -26.16 -4.94 -14.47
C VAL A 243 -25.89 -6.14 -15.39
N GLY A 244 -24.60 -6.43 -15.62
CA GLY A 244 -24.15 -7.56 -16.46
C GLY A 244 -23.96 -7.21 -17.94
N GLY A 245 -24.14 -5.95 -18.34
CA GLY A 245 -23.83 -5.47 -19.67
C GLY A 245 -22.33 -5.31 -19.95
N SER A 246 -21.98 -5.00 -21.20
CA SER A 246 -20.58 -4.79 -21.60
C SER A 246 -19.91 -3.62 -20.85
N LEU A 247 -20.65 -2.54 -20.58
CA LEU A 247 -20.17 -1.39 -19.84
C LEU A 247 -19.81 -1.77 -18.39
N ASP A 248 -20.69 -2.52 -17.71
CA ASP A 248 -20.45 -3.02 -16.36
C ASP A 248 -19.17 -3.88 -16.29
N TYR A 249 -18.96 -4.75 -17.29
CA TYR A 249 -17.72 -5.53 -17.40
C TYR A 249 -16.47 -4.65 -17.51
N PHE A 250 -16.50 -3.60 -18.33
CA PHE A 250 -15.36 -2.71 -18.51
C PHE A 250 -15.07 -1.87 -17.25
N GLN A 251 -16.11 -1.38 -16.57
CA GLN A 251 -15.99 -0.64 -15.32
C GLN A 251 -15.34 -1.51 -14.22
N TRP A 252 -15.81 -2.74 -14.04
CA TRP A 252 -15.19 -3.67 -13.09
C TRP A 252 -13.76 -4.05 -13.46
N THR A 253 -13.48 -4.18 -14.75
CA THR A 253 -12.10 -4.39 -15.23
C THR A 253 -11.20 -3.21 -14.89
N ALA A 254 -11.69 -1.98 -15.04
CA ALA A 254 -10.95 -0.77 -14.68
C ALA A 254 -10.63 -0.71 -13.18
N ILE A 255 -11.61 -1.05 -12.32
CA ILE A 255 -11.42 -1.15 -10.87
C ILE A 255 -10.33 -2.18 -10.53
N LEU A 256 -10.44 -3.40 -11.07
CA LEU A 256 -9.44 -4.44 -10.83
C LEU A 256 -8.03 -4.01 -11.28
N ARG A 257 -7.92 -3.26 -12.38
CA ARG A 257 -6.64 -2.70 -12.84
C ARG A 257 -6.13 -1.60 -11.93
N ALA A 258 -7.00 -0.69 -11.46
CA ALA A 258 -6.62 0.38 -10.54
C ALA A 258 -6.00 -0.16 -9.24
N VAL A 259 -6.50 -1.27 -8.72
CA VAL A 259 -5.93 -1.93 -7.53
C VAL A 259 -4.94 -3.06 -7.86
N SER A 260 -4.51 -3.20 -9.12
CA SER A 260 -3.59 -4.26 -9.59
C SER A 260 -4.08 -5.69 -9.33
N ALA A 261 -5.41 -5.90 -9.28
CA ALA A 261 -6.03 -7.16 -8.89
C ALA A 261 -6.50 -8.03 -10.08
N LEU A 262 -6.46 -7.53 -11.32
CA LEU A 262 -7.04 -8.24 -12.47
C LEU A 262 -6.42 -9.63 -12.68
N THR A 263 -5.09 -9.73 -12.61
CA THR A 263 -4.39 -11.02 -12.73
C THR A 263 -4.74 -11.95 -11.58
N ALA A 264 -4.75 -11.45 -10.35
CA ALA A 264 -5.14 -12.22 -9.17
C ALA A 264 -6.59 -12.75 -9.28
N TYR A 265 -7.51 -11.92 -9.75
CA TYR A 265 -8.89 -12.31 -10.00
C TYR A 265 -8.97 -13.53 -10.91
N HIS A 266 -8.33 -13.49 -12.08
CA HIS A 266 -8.34 -14.61 -13.04
C HIS A 266 -7.67 -15.88 -12.48
N TRP A 267 -6.67 -15.73 -11.64
CA TRP A 267 -5.99 -16.87 -11.02
C TRP A 267 -6.86 -17.58 -9.97
N ILE A 268 -7.58 -16.79 -9.16
CA ILE A 268 -8.38 -17.31 -8.04
C ILE A 268 -9.69 -17.91 -8.55
N TYR A 269 -10.44 -17.15 -9.36
CA TYR A 269 -11.82 -17.54 -9.69
C TYR A 269 -11.93 -18.30 -11.02
N ARG A 270 -11.03 -18.07 -11.98
CA ARG A 270 -11.05 -18.70 -13.32
C ARG A 270 -12.39 -18.55 -14.04
N GLU A 271 -13.13 -17.51 -13.75
CA GLU A 271 -14.45 -17.19 -14.25
C GLU A 271 -14.48 -15.80 -14.89
N SER A 272 -15.58 -15.50 -15.61
CA SER A 272 -15.85 -14.13 -16.07
C SER A 272 -15.95 -13.19 -14.89
N ILE A 273 -15.73 -11.89 -15.14
CA ILE A 273 -15.80 -10.85 -14.12
C ILE A 273 -17.24 -10.78 -13.58
N LYS A 274 -17.37 -10.91 -12.26
CA LYS A 274 -18.63 -10.86 -11.52
C LYS A 274 -18.48 -9.93 -10.31
N PRO A 275 -19.44 -9.02 -10.07
CA PRO A 275 -19.37 -8.04 -8.98
C PRO A 275 -19.10 -8.65 -7.60
N TRP A 276 -19.79 -9.73 -7.27
CA TRP A 276 -19.63 -10.38 -5.96
C TRP A 276 -18.29 -11.08 -5.77
N LEU A 277 -17.65 -11.59 -6.83
CA LEU A 277 -16.31 -12.17 -6.76
C LEU A 277 -15.24 -11.08 -6.63
N ILE A 278 -15.48 -9.88 -7.19
CA ILE A 278 -14.60 -8.73 -7.00
C ILE A 278 -14.69 -8.23 -5.56
N ALA A 279 -15.91 -8.13 -5.02
CA ALA A 279 -16.10 -7.77 -3.63
C ALA A 279 -15.47 -8.82 -2.69
N ASP A 280 -15.63 -10.12 -2.96
CA ASP A 280 -14.92 -11.19 -2.23
C ASP A 280 -13.41 -10.99 -2.27
N LEU A 281 -12.83 -10.74 -3.46
CA LEU A 281 -11.40 -10.54 -3.65
C LEU A 281 -10.86 -9.34 -2.86
N LEU A 282 -11.55 -8.21 -2.95
CA LEU A 282 -11.06 -6.94 -2.42
C LEU A 282 -11.44 -6.71 -0.95
N ILE A 283 -12.41 -7.46 -0.41
CA ILE A 283 -12.80 -7.34 0.99
C ILE A 283 -12.21 -8.47 1.82
N LEU A 284 -12.41 -9.74 1.42
CA LEU A 284 -12.25 -10.90 2.28
C LEU A 284 -11.01 -11.78 2.00
N ARG A 285 -10.29 -11.59 0.88
CA ARG A 285 -9.15 -12.44 0.55
C ARG A 285 -7.86 -11.94 1.15
N SER A 286 -7.33 -12.64 2.14
CA SER A 286 -6.05 -12.32 2.79
C SER A 286 -4.86 -12.41 1.81
N GLU A 287 -4.96 -13.26 0.77
CA GLU A 287 -3.92 -13.44 -0.24
C GLU A 287 -3.82 -12.24 -1.20
N MET A 288 -4.85 -11.38 -1.26
CA MET A 288 -4.83 -10.17 -2.08
C MET A 288 -4.22 -9.01 -1.29
N PRO A 289 -3.01 -8.49 -1.65
CA PRO A 289 -2.29 -7.49 -0.83
C PRO A 289 -3.03 -6.16 -0.64
N ARG A 290 -4.04 -5.88 -1.46
CA ARG A 290 -4.87 -4.68 -1.39
C ARG A 290 -6.28 -4.94 -0.87
N SER A 291 -6.61 -6.17 -0.43
CA SER A 291 -7.89 -6.43 0.21
C SER A 291 -7.98 -5.77 1.60
N LEU A 292 -9.20 -5.50 2.04
CA LEU A 292 -9.43 -4.91 3.37
C LEU A 292 -8.91 -5.85 4.46
N LEU A 293 -9.16 -7.16 4.35
CA LEU A 293 -8.67 -8.15 5.32
C LEU A 293 -7.14 -8.17 5.37
N SER A 294 -6.46 -8.29 4.22
CA SER A 294 -4.99 -8.30 4.19
C SER A 294 -4.38 -7.02 4.77
N CYS A 295 -5.00 -5.85 4.49
CA CYS A 295 -4.56 -4.59 5.09
C CYS A 295 -4.69 -4.63 6.62
N TYR A 296 -5.82 -5.12 7.15
CA TYR A 296 -6.06 -5.16 8.60
C TYR A 296 -5.22 -6.20 9.33
N GLU A 297 -4.93 -7.36 8.73
CA GLU A 297 -3.92 -8.30 9.26
C GLU A 297 -2.57 -7.62 9.46
N ASN A 298 -2.11 -6.88 8.45
CA ASN A 298 -0.85 -6.14 8.53
C ASN A 298 -0.90 -4.97 9.52
N ILE A 299 -2.02 -4.24 9.62
CA ILE A 299 -2.24 -3.19 10.64
C ILE A 299 -2.10 -3.78 12.04
N VAL A 300 -2.74 -4.92 12.32
CA VAL A 300 -2.65 -5.61 13.62
C VAL A 300 -1.22 -6.03 13.91
N ILE A 301 -0.49 -6.61 12.93
CA ILE A 301 0.93 -6.96 13.07
C ILE A 301 1.78 -5.74 13.43
N CYS A 302 1.57 -4.60 12.75
CA CYS A 302 2.29 -3.36 13.03
C CYS A 302 1.99 -2.84 14.44
N LEU A 303 0.72 -2.77 14.83
CA LEU A 303 0.30 -2.29 16.13
C LEU A 303 0.75 -3.19 17.28
N ASP A 304 0.77 -4.52 17.09
CA ASP A 304 1.29 -5.47 18.07
C ASP A 304 2.80 -5.35 18.22
N SER A 305 3.51 -5.12 17.13
CA SER A 305 4.96 -4.88 17.14
C SER A 305 5.30 -3.58 17.87
N LEU A 306 4.53 -2.51 17.64
CA LEU A 306 4.64 -1.25 18.38
C LEU A 306 4.28 -1.45 19.85
N GLY A 307 3.20 -2.18 20.15
CA GLY A 307 2.80 -2.51 21.53
C GLY A 307 3.91 -3.24 22.30
N LYS A 308 4.63 -4.17 21.65
CA LYS A 308 5.80 -4.84 22.25
C LYS A 308 6.97 -3.87 22.44
N ALA A 309 7.27 -3.01 21.46
CA ALA A 309 8.38 -2.06 21.55
C ALA A 309 8.16 -1.00 22.65
N TYR A 310 6.93 -0.50 22.79
CA TYR A 310 6.57 0.49 23.81
C TYR A 310 6.16 -0.11 25.16
N GLY A 311 5.99 -1.42 25.23
CA GLY A 311 5.57 -2.12 26.46
C GLY A 311 4.13 -1.84 26.89
N ARG A 312 3.29 -1.36 25.98
CA ARG A 312 1.87 -1.06 26.25
C ARG A 312 1.00 -1.30 25.02
N GLN A 313 -0.23 -1.71 25.27
CA GLN A 313 -1.31 -1.78 24.28
C GLN A 313 -2.39 -0.77 24.65
N GLY A 314 -3.13 -0.25 23.65
CA GLY A 314 -4.11 0.80 23.84
C GLY A 314 -5.37 0.63 23.02
N ALA A 315 -6.04 1.75 22.77
CA ALA A 315 -7.29 1.80 22.01
C ALA A 315 -7.09 1.35 20.56
N SER A 316 -5.98 1.76 19.93
CA SER A 316 -5.69 1.44 18.53
C SER A 316 -5.63 -0.07 18.26
N GLN A 317 -4.98 -0.85 19.15
CA GLN A 317 -4.94 -2.32 19.03
C GLN A 317 -6.34 -2.95 19.15
N ARG A 318 -7.18 -2.43 20.05
CA ARG A 318 -8.55 -2.96 20.23
C ARG A 318 -9.43 -2.64 19.03
N LEU A 319 -9.34 -1.41 18.49
CA LEU A 319 -10.08 -1.00 17.29
C LEU A 319 -9.67 -1.86 16.07
N ALA A 320 -8.37 -1.98 15.83
CA ALA A 320 -7.87 -2.77 14.70
C ALA A 320 -8.31 -4.23 14.76
N ARG A 321 -8.20 -4.88 15.94
CA ARG A 321 -8.65 -6.27 16.12
C ARG A 321 -10.17 -6.42 15.99
N LYS A 322 -10.95 -5.44 16.44
CA LYS A 322 -12.40 -5.45 16.26
C LYS A 322 -12.76 -5.47 14.77
N THR A 323 -12.20 -4.54 13.99
CA THR A 323 -12.48 -4.47 12.54
C THR A 323 -11.94 -5.70 11.82
N MET A 324 -10.74 -6.19 12.17
CA MET A 324 -10.21 -7.44 11.61
C MET A 324 -11.16 -8.63 11.87
N ALA A 325 -11.64 -8.80 13.09
CA ALA A 325 -12.58 -9.85 13.44
C ALA A 325 -13.94 -9.72 12.70
N GLN A 326 -14.39 -8.50 12.42
CA GLN A 326 -15.57 -8.28 11.59
C GLN A 326 -15.33 -8.77 10.15
N LEU A 327 -14.18 -8.49 9.56
CA LEU A 327 -13.79 -8.95 8.23
C LEU A 327 -13.64 -10.48 8.16
N GLU A 328 -12.97 -11.10 9.15
CA GLU A 328 -12.79 -12.55 9.23
C GLU A 328 -14.12 -13.34 9.34
N ASN A 329 -15.09 -12.76 10.01
CA ASN A 329 -16.41 -13.39 10.21
C ASN A 329 -17.44 -12.99 9.15
N ALA A 330 -17.11 -12.10 8.24
CA ALA A 330 -17.99 -11.67 7.16
C ALA A 330 -18.08 -12.74 6.06
N SER A 331 -19.22 -12.81 5.41
CA SER A 331 -19.41 -13.57 4.18
C SER A 331 -19.92 -12.66 3.09
N ILE A 332 -19.50 -12.88 1.85
CA ILE A 332 -19.91 -12.02 0.74
C ILE A 332 -21.44 -11.99 0.56
N GLY A 333 -22.10 -13.13 0.73
CA GLY A 333 -23.56 -13.20 0.68
C GLY A 333 -24.23 -12.36 1.77
N GLY A 334 -23.70 -12.39 3.00
CA GLY A 334 -24.17 -11.57 4.10
C GLY A 334 -23.96 -10.07 3.86
N LEU A 335 -22.83 -9.68 3.29
CA LEU A 335 -22.53 -8.27 2.97
C LEU A 335 -23.51 -7.73 1.90
N PHE A 336 -23.83 -8.51 0.87
CA PHE A 336 -24.81 -8.09 -0.14
C PHE A 336 -26.24 -8.04 0.42
N GLN A 337 -26.59 -8.93 1.35
CA GLN A 337 -27.93 -8.92 1.98
C GLN A 337 -28.11 -7.75 2.95
N SER A 338 -27.07 -7.36 3.67
CA SER A 338 -27.10 -6.26 4.64
C SER A 338 -26.86 -4.88 4.03
N GLY A 339 -26.48 -4.81 2.75
CA GLY A 339 -26.07 -3.59 2.06
C GLY A 339 -24.57 -3.42 2.04
N LEU A 340 -23.97 -3.58 0.84
CA LEU A 340 -22.51 -3.49 0.68
C LEU A 340 -22.03 -2.04 0.87
N HIS A 341 -22.80 -1.05 0.42
CA HIS A 341 -22.49 0.36 0.60
C HIS A 341 -22.43 0.74 2.09
N GLU A 342 -23.44 0.37 2.86
CA GLU A 342 -23.51 0.62 4.30
C GLU A 342 -22.34 -0.02 5.04
N PHE A 343 -21.93 -1.22 4.60
CA PHE A 343 -20.75 -1.89 5.15
C PHE A 343 -19.49 -1.09 4.83
N ILE A 344 -19.30 -0.67 3.58
CA ILE A 344 -18.09 0.07 3.15
C ILE A 344 -18.02 1.43 3.84
N THR A 345 -19.12 2.17 3.94
CA THR A 345 -19.20 3.44 4.65
C THR A 345 -18.81 3.28 6.12
N THR A 346 -19.40 2.28 6.79
CA THR A 346 -19.03 1.95 8.18
C THR A 346 -17.55 1.59 8.31
N PHE A 347 -17.01 0.84 7.35
CA PHE A 347 -15.59 0.48 7.33
C PHE A 347 -14.68 1.71 7.19
N ILE A 348 -15.01 2.64 6.29
CA ILE A 348 -14.26 3.90 6.10
C ILE A 348 -14.25 4.71 7.41
N ASP A 349 -15.39 4.81 8.09
CA ASP A 349 -15.51 5.50 9.37
C ASP A 349 -14.68 4.81 10.47
N ASP A 350 -14.72 3.48 10.54
CA ASP A 350 -13.91 2.71 11.51
C ASP A 350 -12.40 2.85 11.21
N ASN A 351 -12.00 2.87 9.94
CA ASN A 351 -10.61 3.10 9.52
C ASN A 351 -10.14 4.52 9.88
N ASN A 352 -10.97 5.54 9.67
CA ASN A 352 -10.68 6.91 10.07
C ASN A 352 -10.57 7.05 11.60
N ARG A 353 -11.46 6.42 12.37
CA ARG A 353 -11.37 6.35 13.84
C ARG A 353 -10.10 5.64 14.30
N LEU A 354 -9.67 4.59 13.63
CA LEU A 354 -8.41 3.93 13.92
C LEU A 354 -7.22 4.86 13.66
N GLY A 355 -7.21 5.59 12.54
CA GLY A 355 -6.20 6.59 12.22
C GLY A 355 -6.08 7.67 13.30
N ALA A 356 -7.22 8.22 13.75
CA ALA A 356 -7.28 9.19 14.84
C ALA A 356 -6.78 8.59 16.17
N GLY A 357 -7.17 7.35 16.49
CA GLY A 357 -6.72 6.66 17.70
C GLY A 357 -5.21 6.33 17.69
N ILE A 358 -4.60 6.09 16.53
CA ILE A 358 -3.16 5.93 16.39
C ILE A 358 -2.46 7.26 16.66
N ASN A 359 -2.98 8.35 16.09
CA ASN A 359 -2.46 9.69 16.31
C ASN A 359 -2.44 10.03 17.80
N GLU A 360 -3.59 9.89 18.49
CA GLU A 360 -3.73 10.16 19.92
C GLU A 360 -2.81 9.26 20.79
N GLN A 361 -2.64 7.98 20.41
CA GLN A 361 -1.90 7.03 21.25
C GLN A 361 -0.37 7.14 21.09
N TYR A 362 0.15 7.52 19.91
CA TYR A 362 1.56 7.42 19.57
C TYR A 362 2.19 8.68 18.97
N LEU A 363 1.40 9.55 18.31
CA LEU A 363 1.93 10.61 17.46
C LEU A 363 1.84 12.02 18.10
N VAL A 364 1.09 12.14 19.18
CA VAL A 364 0.96 13.39 19.97
C VAL A 364 2.00 13.49 21.08
#